data_7e008c16a089aca5fa1431c799c04999
#
_entry.id   7e008c16a089aca5fa1431c799c04999
#
_cell.length_a   1.000
_cell.length_b   1.000
_cell.length_c   1.000
_cell.angle_alpha   90.00
_cell.angle_beta   90.00
_cell.angle_gamma   90.00
#
_symmetry.space_group_name_H-M   'P 1'
#
loop_
_entity.id
_entity.type
_entity.pdbx_description
1 polymer ?
#
loop_
_entity_poly.entity_id
_entity_poly.type
_entity_poly.pdbx_seq_one_letter_code
_entity_poly.pdbx_strand_id
1 'polypeptide(L)'
;MAYFPHFWQHVRRLRKRFGDARSTAGTGRALLYISRIIVARQGLLIAYFIAPFRKRKVRHELVTARSEIRGEPPLVAIKITGGIGDLIVIARYIRDLLAASEPFRFDIYCNSVTANLVFQHVAGFRSLYSEFLFEHLKHEYPLALWMSQFVLYYGETANWNLLREHKQLLKILQNISRSRHGIEPLIAAHPYMDGYLAQKAIYSNCRRANFLHAMSKVKYGGDELEVSVAENILEQCGLQAKQYLTIHNGFDPAFVITAAAATKCYRHFDEVVALLKAEHTEVMIV
;
A
#
# COMPACT_ATOMS: atom_id res chain seq x y z
N MET A 1 -20.58 -6.01 -16.19
CA MET A 1 -21.15 -6.40 -14.88
C MET A 1 -20.10 -6.80 -13.81
N ALA A 2 -18.79 -6.71 -14.05
CA ALA A 2 -17.73 -7.12 -13.09
C ALA A 2 -17.44 -6.13 -11.93
N TYR A 3 -18.05 -4.93 -11.91
CA TYR A 3 -17.84 -3.92 -10.85
C TYR A 3 -18.62 -4.19 -9.55
N PHE A 4 -19.73 -4.93 -9.61
CA PHE A 4 -20.62 -5.15 -8.49
C PHE A 4 -20.07 -5.97 -7.31
N PRO A 5 -19.20 -6.98 -7.49
CA PRO A 5 -18.72 -7.78 -6.36
C PRO A 5 -17.95 -6.98 -5.31
N HIS A 6 -17.08 -6.05 -5.75
CA HIS A 6 -16.29 -5.21 -4.83
C HIS A 6 -17.14 -4.17 -4.10
N PHE A 7 -18.13 -3.58 -4.75
CA PHE A 7 -19.08 -2.68 -4.12
C PHE A 7 -19.85 -3.39 -3.00
N TRP A 8 -20.41 -4.56 -3.29
CA TRP A 8 -21.14 -5.34 -2.29
C TRP A 8 -20.25 -5.84 -1.14
N GLN A 9 -19.00 -6.16 -1.40
CA GLN A 9 -18.03 -6.45 -0.32
C GLN A 9 -17.82 -5.22 0.57
N HIS A 10 -17.71 -4.03 -0.01
CA HIS A 10 -17.59 -2.77 0.76
C HIS A 10 -18.84 -2.51 1.60
N VAL A 11 -20.03 -2.67 1.03
CA VAL A 11 -21.32 -2.54 1.73
C VAL A 11 -21.44 -3.56 2.87
N ARG A 12 -21.08 -4.82 2.64
CA ARG A 12 -21.05 -5.86 3.69
C ARG A 12 -20.08 -5.50 4.81
N ARG A 13 -18.90 -4.96 4.49
CA ARG A 13 -17.92 -4.49 5.48
C ARG A 13 -18.45 -3.33 6.31
N LEU A 14 -19.07 -2.33 5.67
CA LEU A 14 -19.71 -1.21 6.38
C LEU A 14 -20.83 -1.69 7.29
N ARG A 15 -21.67 -2.62 6.82
CA ARG A 15 -22.77 -3.21 7.62
C ARG A 15 -22.21 -3.96 8.84
N LYS A 16 -21.16 -4.76 8.68
CA LYS A 16 -20.50 -5.45 9.79
C LYS A 16 -19.94 -4.44 10.79
N ARG A 17 -19.18 -3.44 10.33
CA ARG A 17 -18.62 -2.36 11.19
C ARG A 17 -19.70 -1.59 11.92
N PHE A 18 -20.84 -1.34 11.28
CA PHE A 18 -21.99 -0.72 11.95
C PHE A 18 -22.54 -1.62 13.07
N GLY A 19 -22.70 -2.92 12.81
CA GLY A 19 -23.14 -3.89 13.81
C GLY A 19 -22.19 -3.92 15.02
N ASP A 20 -20.89 -4.03 14.77
CA ASP A 20 -19.86 -4.04 15.80
C ASP A 20 -19.84 -2.71 16.60
N ALA A 21 -19.95 -1.58 15.91
CA ALA A 21 -20.00 -0.26 16.53
C ALA A 21 -21.28 -0.06 17.35
N ARG A 22 -22.42 -0.54 16.86
CA ARG A 22 -23.70 -0.47 17.56
C ARG A 22 -23.70 -1.28 18.85
N SER A 23 -23.13 -2.49 18.82
CA SER A 23 -23.05 -3.36 20.01
C SER A 23 -22.13 -2.80 21.10
N THR A 24 -21.09 -2.05 20.72
CA THR A 24 -20.08 -1.53 21.67
C THR A 24 -20.34 -0.10 22.15
N ALA A 25 -20.92 0.75 21.32
CA ALA A 25 -21.02 2.20 21.60
C ALA A 25 -22.43 2.78 21.40
N GLY A 26 -23.44 1.96 21.09
CA GLY A 26 -24.81 2.36 20.83
C GLY A 26 -25.06 2.94 19.45
N THR A 27 -26.33 3.02 19.05
CA THR A 27 -26.75 3.33 17.67
C THR A 27 -26.31 4.71 17.20
N GLY A 28 -26.40 5.75 18.05
CA GLY A 28 -26.03 7.12 17.67
C GLY A 28 -24.54 7.24 17.35
N ARG A 29 -23.67 6.69 18.19
CA ARG A 29 -22.22 6.69 17.95
C ARG A 29 -21.83 5.83 16.74
N ALA A 30 -22.53 4.71 16.53
CA ALA A 30 -22.31 3.86 15.35
C ALA A 30 -22.65 4.60 14.04
N LEU A 31 -23.76 5.35 14.00
CA LEU A 31 -24.12 6.18 12.84
C LEU A 31 -23.06 7.26 12.57
N LEU A 32 -22.63 7.95 13.61
CA LEU A 32 -21.59 8.99 13.50
C LEU A 32 -20.25 8.42 13.03
N TYR A 33 -19.88 7.23 13.48
CA TYR A 33 -18.71 6.50 13.03
C TYR A 33 -18.79 6.13 11.55
N ILE A 34 -19.93 5.56 11.10
CA ILE A 34 -20.11 5.20 9.70
C ILE A 34 -20.15 6.43 8.79
N SER A 35 -20.80 7.52 9.21
CA SER A 35 -20.83 8.76 8.43
C SER A 35 -19.42 9.32 8.24
N ARG A 36 -18.58 9.32 9.28
CA ARG A 36 -17.16 9.72 9.18
C ARG A 36 -16.37 8.85 8.18
N ILE A 37 -16.59 7.53 8.20
CA ILE A 37 -15.96 6.62 7.21
C ILE A 37 -16.40 6.97 5.79
N ILE A 38 -17.69 7.22 5.57
CA ILE A 38 -18.23 7.56 4.25
C ILE A 38 -17.64 8.88 3.77
N VAL A 39 -17.63 9.92 4.62
CA VAL A 39 -17.05 11.23 4.29
C VAL A 39 -15.54 11.11 4.00
N ALA A 40 -14.79 10.43 4.86
CA ALA A 40 -13.35 10.24 4.66
C ALA A 40 -13.02 9.44 3.37
N ARG A 41 -13.97 8.64 2.88
CA ARG A 41 -13.79 7.78 1.69
C ARG A 41 -14.57 8.23 0.47
N GLN A 42 -15.22 9.40 0.49
CA GLN A 42 -15.97 9.89 -0.67
C GLN A 42 -15.13 9.96 -1.94
N GLY A 43 -13.85 10.35 -1.85
CA GLY A 43 -12.92 10.35 -2.98
C GLY A 43 -12.71 8.94 -3.58
N LEU A 44 -12.67 7.89 -2.76
CA LEU A 44 -12.58 6.51 -3.21
C LEU A 44 -13.86 6.04 -3.92
N LEU A 45 -15.03 6.44 -3.43
CA LEU A 45 -16.30 6.14 -4.08
C LEU A 45 -16.37 6.82 -5.46
N ILE A 46 -16.01 8.10 -5.54
CA ILE A 46 -15.93 8.84 -6.81
C ILE A 46 -14.96 8.14 -7.77
N ALA A 47 -13.75 7.79 -7.31
CA ALA A 47 -12.76 7.08 -8.10
C ALA A 47 -13.29 5.73 -8.62
N TYR A 48 -14.04 5.00 -7.79
CA TYR A 48 -14.67 3.74 -8.17
C TYR A 48 -15.69 3.92 -9.29
N PHE A 49 -16.58 4.92 -9.19
CA PHE A 49 -17.60 5.19 -10.22
C PHE A 49 -16.99 5.76 -11.52
N ILE A 50 -15.90 6.51 -11.44
CA ILE A 50 -15.21 7.07 -12.60
C ILE A 50 -14.29 6.04 -13.29
N ALA A 51 -13.88 4.98 -12.60
CA ALA A 51 -12.94 3.99 -13.12
C ALA A 51 -13.34 3.41 -14.51
N PRO A 52 -14.61 3.05 -14.79
CA PRO A 52 -15.01 2.56 -16.11
C PRO A 52 -14.74 3.56 -17.25
N PHE A 53 -14.96 4.83 -16.99
CA PHE A 53 -14.75 5.91 -17.98
C PHE A 53 -13.25 6.16 -18.21
N ARG A 54 -12.44 6.09 -17.14
CA ARG A 54 -10.98 6.22 -17.21
C ARG A 54 -10.28 5.03 -17.85
N LYS A 55 -10.86 3.84 -17.77
CA LYS A 55 -10.29 2.63 -18.36
C LYS A 55 -9.88 2.80 -19.81
N ARG A 56 -10.74 3.43 -20.63
CA ARG A 56 -10.51 3.60 -22.07
C ARG A 56 -9.29 4.48 -22.34
N LYS A 57 -9.16 5.58 -21.58
CA LYS A 57 -8.03 6.48 -21.68
C LYS A 57 -6.72 5.77 -21.29
N VAL A 58 -6.69 5.14 -20.11
CA VAL A 58 -5.49 4.45 -19.63
C VAL A 58 -5.10 3.31 -20.57
N ARG A 59 -6.07 2.56 -21.11
CA ARG A 59 -5.77 1.52 -22.12
C ARG A 59 -5.10 2.10 -23.36
N HIS A 60 -5.54 3.25 -23.83
CA HIS A 60 -4.91 3.94 -24.97
C HIS A 60 -3.47 4.34 -24.63
N GLU A 61 -3.23 4.93 -23.44
CA GLU A 61 -1.89 5.28 -22.96
C GLU A 61 -0.95 4.06 -22.89
N LEU A 62 -1.48 2.90 -22.44
CA LEU A 62 -0.73 1.64 -22.40
C LEU A 62 -0.38 1.12 -23.80
N VAL A 63 -1.32 1.18 -24.74
CA VAL A 63 -1.08 0.77 -26.13
C VAL A 63 -0.02 1.65 -26.80
N THR A 64 -0.09 2.96 -26.58
CA THR A 64 0.91 3.92 -27.07
C THR A 64 2.29 3.63 -26.46
N ALA A 65 2.35 3.49 -25.13
CA ALA A 65 3.61 3.14 -24.45
C ALA A 65 4.21 1.82 -24.95
N ARG A 66 3.39 0.85 -25.34
CA ARG A 66 3.88 -0.43 -25.94
C ARG A 66 4.39 -0.27 -27.35
N SER A 67 3.78 0.60 -28.16
CA SER A 67 4.20 0.81 -29.56
C SER A 67 5.57 1.50 -29.65
N GLU A 68 5.93 2.25 -28.63
CA GLU A 68 7.22 2.93 -28.51
C GLU A 68 8.34 1.99 -28.04
N ILE A 69 8.00 0.75 -27.59
CA ILE A 69 8.86 -0.14 -26.81
C ILE A 69 9.37 -1.36 -27.62
N ARG A 70 9.81 -1.17 -28.83
CA ARG A 70 10.64 -2.23 -29.46
C ARG A 70 12.05 -2.20 -28.84
N GLY A 71 12.34 -3.17 -27.95
CA GLY A 71 13.65 -3.32 -27.30
C GLY A 71 13.76 -2.70 -25.89
N GLU A 72 12.68 -2.15 -25.33
CA GLU A 72 12.68 -1.64 -23.95
C GLU A 72 12.34 -2.74 -22.92
N PRO A 73 12.72 -2.51 -21.64
CA PRO A 73 12.36 -3.40 -20.54
C PRO A 73 10.85 -3.62 -20.41
N PRO A 74 10.39 -4.82 -19.99
CA PRO A 74 8.96 -5.12 -19.87
C PRO A 74 8.28 -4.18 -18.87
N LEU A 75 7.03 -3.81 -19.17
CA LEU A 75 6.21 -2.99 -18.28
C LEU A 75 5.38 -3.89 -17.37
N VAL A 76 5.51 -3.70 -16.05
CA VAL A 76 4.86 -4.51 -15.00
C VAL A 76 3.76 -3.70 -14.32
N ALA A 77 2.58 -4.29 -14.14
CA ALA A 77 1.53 -3.70 -13.29
C ALA A 77 1.72 -4.13 -11.85
N ILE A 78 1.72 -3.18 -10.91
CA ILE A 78 1.84 -3.47 -9.48
C ILE A 78 0.66 -2.87 -8.74
N LYS A 79 -0.26 -3.72 -8.28
CA LYS A 79 -1.32 -3.32 -7.35
C LYS A 79 -0.76 -3.26 -5.94
N ILE A 80 -1.03 -2.17 -5.22
CA ILE A 80 -0.62 -2.01 -3.83
C ILE A 80 -1.84 -1.74 -2.96
N THR A 81 -1.94 -2.49 -1.86
CA THR A 81 -2.94 -2.28 -0.81
C THR A 81 -2.23 -2.09 0.53
N GLY A 82 -2.64 -1.05 1.26
CA GLY A 82 -2.07 -0.72 2.58
C GLY A 82 -1.96 0.79 2.81
N GLY A 83 -1.40 1.17 3.95
CA GLY A 83 -1.11 2.53 4.33
C GLY A 83 0.28 2.99 3.89
N ILE A 84 0.69 4.20 4.30
CA ILE A 84 1.99 4.78 3.92
C ILE A 84 3.18 3.91 4.35
N GLY A 85 3.10 3.26 5.52
CA GLY A 85 4.14 2.34 5.96
C GLY A 85 4.30 1.13 5.03
N ASP A 86 3.19 0.61 4.47
CA ASP A 86 3.22 -0.46 3.49
C ASP A 86 3.84 0.03 2.17
N LEU A 87 3.50 1.25 1.73
CA LEU A 87 4.09 1.86 0.52
C LEU A 87 5.62 1.95 0.63
N ILE A 88 6.14 2.42 1.78
CA ILE A 88 7.59 2.53 2.04
C ILE A 88 8.26 1.16 1.96
N VAL A 89 7.71 0.15 2.64
CA VAL A 89 8.25 -1.21 2.61
C VAL A 89 8.24 -1.79 1.20
N ILE A 90 7.16 -1.56 0.44
CA ILE A 90 7.02 -2.05 -0.93
C ILE A 90 7.96 -1.31 -1.88
N ALA A 91 8.16 0.00 -1.72
CA ALA A 91 9.09 0.77 -2.55
C ALA A 91 10.53 0.28 -2.37
N ARG A 92 10.97 0.02 -1.13
CA ARG A 92 12.25 -0.62 -0.83
C ARG A 92 12.37 -1.99 -1.48
N TYR A 93 11.33 -2.79 -1.38
CA TYR A 93 11.30 -4.11 -2.00
C TYR A 93 11.40 -4.01 -3.54
N ILE A 94 10.68 -3.09 -4.19
CA ILE A 94 10.76 -2.89 -5.65
C ILE A 94 12.17 -2.41 -6.06
N ARG A 95 12.78 -1.49 -5.31
CA ARG A 95 14.17 -1.08 -5.51
C ARG A 95 15.11 -2.29 -5.52
N ASP A 96 14.98 -3.15 -4.52
CA ASP A 96 15.85 -4.31 -4.35
C ASP A 96 15.53 -5.41 -5.37
N LEU A 97 14.27 -5.52 -5.79
CA LEU A 97 13.84 -6.41 -6.87
C LEU A 97 14.46 -6.00 -8.21
N LEU A 98 14.46 -4.70 -8.52
CA LEU A 98 15.11 -4.15 -9.72
C LEU A 98 16.63 -4.37 -9.72
N ALA A 99 17.26 -4.28 -8.55
CA ALA A 99 18.70 -4.56 -8.41
C ALA A 99 19.03 -6.07 -8.55
N ALA A 100 18.05 -6.95 -8.29
CA ALA A 100 18.23 -8.41 -8.29
C ALA A 100 17.76 -9.09 -9.58
N SER A 101 17.14 -8.35 -10.51
CA SER A 101 16.59 -8.90 -11.76
C SER A 101 17.05 -8.09 -12.97
N GLU A 102 16.69 -8.56 -14.15
CA GLU A 102 16.78 -7.77 -15.37
C GLU A 102 15.90 -6.51 -15.24
N PRO A 103 16.27 -5.38 -15.86
CA PRO A 103 15.50 -4.14 -15.77
C PRO A 103 14.05 -4.33 -16.22
N PHE A 104 13.12 -3.70 -15.51
CA PHE A 104 11.73 -3.55 -15.93
C PHE A 104 11.19 -2.17 -15.54
N ARG A 105 10.17 -1.72 -16.25
CA ARG A 105 9.39 -0.52 -15.90
C ARG A 105 8.11 -0.94 -15.20
N PHE A 106 7.52 -0.08 -14.40
CA PHE A 106 6.29 -0.45 -13.71
C PHE A 106 5.32 0.71 -13.52
N ASP A 107 4.05 0.33 -13.48
CA ASP A 107 2.93 1.18 -13.09
C ASP A 107 2.38 0.73 -11.75
N ILE A 108 2.09 1.70 -10.89
CA ILE A 108 1.46 1.46 -9.59
C ILE A 108 -0.05 1.66 -9.70
N TYR A 109 -0.80 0.72 -9.15
CA TYR A 109 -2.25 0.78 -8.96
C TYR A 109 -2.54 0.90 -7.46
N CYS A 110 -2.78 2.13 -7.00
CA CYS A 110 -2.99 2.44 -5.59
C CYS A 110 -3.92 3.65 -5.43
N ASN A 111 -4.72 3.66 -4.37
CA ASN A 111 -5.61 4.80 -4.07
C ASN A 111 -5.05 5.70 -2.94
N SER A 112 -3.80 5.49 -2.49
CA SER A 112 -3.15 6.37 -1.53
C SER A 112 -2.69 7.67 -2.20
N VAL A 113 -3.03 8.80 -1.61
CA VAL A 113 -2.61 10.13 -2.08
C VAL A 113 -1.09 10.33 -1.95
N THR A 114 -0.43 9.58 -1.07
CA THR A 114 1.01 9.67 -0.82
C THR A 114 1.82 8.72 -1.71
N ALA A 115 1.18 7.88 -2.52
CA ALA A 115 1.88 6.88 -3.34
C ALA A 115 2.88 7.54 -4.31
N ASN A 116 2.51 8.66 -4.93
CA ASN A 116 3.41 9.34 -5.85
C ASN A 116 4.70 9.83 -5.17
N LEU A 117 4.59 10.38 -3.95
CA LEU A 117 5.74 10.84 -3.18
C LEU A 117 6.73 9.72 -2.88
N VAL A 118 6.22 8.51 -2.67
CA VAL A 118 7.03 7.34 -2.32
C VAL A 118 7.68 6.70 -3.54
N PHE A 119 7.00 6.66 -4.70
CA PHE A 119 7.46 5.89 -5.85
C PHE A 119 8.16 6.70 -6.94
N GLN A 120 7.99 8.03 -7.01
CA GLN A 120 8.52 8.83 -8.11
C GLN A 120 10.06 8.79 -8.28
N HIS A 121 10.82 8.45 -7.21
CA HIS A 121 12.27 8.28 -7.25
C HIS A 121 12.71 6.82 -7.39
N VAL A 122 11.77 5.87 -7.40
CA VAL A 122 12.11 4.47 -7.62
C VAL A 122 12.35 4.24 -9.10
N ALA A 123 13.55 3.77 -9.45
CA ALA A 123 13.92 3.52 -10.83
C ALA A 123 12.88 2.64 -11.55
N GLY A 124 12.57 2.96 -12.80
CA GLY A 124 11.56 2.24 -13.58
C GLY A 124 10.10 2.61 -13.29
N PHE A 125 9.81 3.46 -12.29
CA PHE A 125 8.46 3.97 -12.07
C PHE A 125 8.01 4.80 -13.27
N ARG A 126 6.81 4.52 -13.79
CA ARG A 126 6.24 5.24 -14.93
C ARG A 126 5.00 6.06 -14.55
N SER A 127 4.00 5.41 -13.96
CA SER A 127 2.72 6.07 -13.70
C SER A 127 1.99 5.50 -12.49
N LEU A 128 1.15 6.34 -11.88
CA LEU A 128 0.24 5.98 -10.79
C LEU A 128 -1.20 6.00 -11.30
N TYR A 129 -1.91 4.90 -11.11
CA TYR A 129 -3.31 4.72 -11.46
C TYR A 129 -4.16 4.33 -10.26
N SER A 130 -5.47 4.58 -10.35
CA SER A 130 -6.41 4.11 -9.34
C SER A 130 -6.41 2.59 -9.24
N GLU A 131 -6.39 2.06 -8.02
CA GLU A 131 -6.47 0.61 -7.72
C GLU A 131 -7.66 -0.06 -8.42
N PHE A 132 -8.78 0.65 -8.58
CA PHE A 132 -10.00 0.14 -9.21
C PHE A 132 -9.83 -0.20 -10.69
N LEU A 133 -8.80 0.33 -11.36
CA LEU A 133 -8.49 0.00 -12.75
C LEU A 133 -7.71 -1.30 -12.90
N PHE A 134 -7.05 -1.77 -11.84
CA PHE A 134 -6.13 -2.90 -11.91
C PHE A 134 -6.78 -4.17 -12.48
N GLU A 135 -7.91 -4.60 -11.93
CA GLU A 135 -8.60 -5.83 -12.37
C GLU A 135 -9.03 -5.78 -13.85
N HIS A 136 -9.18 -4.57 -14.39
CA HIS A 136 -9.59 -4.37 -15.79
C HIS A 136 -8.43 -4.27 -16.76
N LEU A 137 -7.24 -3.94 -16.26
CA LEU A 137 -6.07 -3.64 -17.06
C LEU A 137 -4.89 -4.58 -16.84
N LYS A 138 -4.90 -5.41 -15.78
CA LYS A 138 -3.78 -6.30 -15.43
C LYS A 138 -3.37 -7.24 -16.57
N HIS A 139 -4.33 -7.66 -17.41
CA HIS A 139 -4.08 -8.52 -18.57
C HIS A 139 -3.48 -7.79 -19.79
N GLU A 140 -3.41 -6.47 -19.72
CA GLU A 140 -2.70 -5.65 -20.73
C GLU A 140 -1.18 -5.61 -20.46
N TYR A 141 -0.71 -6.14 -19.35
CA TYR A 141 0.70 -6.16 -18.96
C TYR A 141 1.29 -7.56 -19.13
N PRO A 142 2.58 -7.66 -19.48
CA PRO A 142 3.27 -8.96 -19.53
C PRO A 142 3.42 -9.60 -18.15
N LEU A 143 3.34 -8.82 -17.07
CA LEU A 143 3.35 -9.28 -15.70
C LEU A 143 2.51 -8.35 -14.82
N ALA A 144 1.70 -8.94 -13.96
CA ALA A 144 0.92 -8.22 -12.96
C ALA A 144 1.20 -8.78 -11.56
N LEU A 145 1.49 -7.89 -10.61
CA LEU A 145 1.80 -8.21 -9.22
C LEU A 145 0.77 -7.59 -8.28
N TRP A 146 0.55 -8.22 -7.14
CA TRP A 146 -0.16 -7.62 -6.01
C TRP A 146 0.74 -7.65 -4.79
N MET A 147 0.96 -6.48 -4.21
CA MET A 147 1.80 -6.29 -3.05
C MET A 147 1.01 -5.65 -1.89
N SER A 148 1.22 -6.18 -0.70
CA SER A 148 0.72 -5.68 0.57
C SER A 148 1.70 -6.12 1.66
N GLN A 149 1.24 -6.83 2.69
CA GLN A 149 2.12 -7.58 3.61
C GLN A 149 2.66 -8.87 2.98
N PHE A 150 2.38 -9.11 1.73
CA PHE A 150 2.82 -10.22 0.91
C PHE A 150 3.07 -9.75 -0.52
N VAL A 151 3.68 -10.60 -1.33
CA VAL A 151 3.80 -10.41 -2.76
C VAL A 151 3.22 -11.60 -3.51
N LEU A 152 2.41 -11.32 -4.51
CA LEU A 152 1.83 -12.30 -5.44
C LEU A 152 2.00 -11.85 -6.88
N TYR A 153 1.92 -12.79 -7.81
CA TYR A 153 1.75 -12.49 -9.24
C TYR A 153 0.54 -13.23 -9.81
N TYR A 154 0.00 -12.69 -10.89
CA TYR A 154 -1.13 -13.25 -11.61
C TYR A 154 -0.62 -14.08 -12.79
N GLY A 155 -0.40 -15.37 -12.55
CA GLY A 155 0.17 -16.28 -13.54
C GLY A 155 -0.71 -16.48 -14.77
N GLU A 156 -2.03 -16.37 -14.60
CA GLU A 156 -3.03 -16.49 -15.66
C GLU A 156 -2.99 -15.35 -16.69
N THR A 157 -2.43 -14.19 -16.31
CA THR A 157 -2.29 -13.04 -17.22
C THR A 157 -0.85 -12.83 -17.69
N ALA A 158 0.09 -13.62 -17.19
CA ALA A 158 1.51 -13.46 -17.48
C ALA A 158 1.88 -13.87 -18.91
N ASN A 159 2.68 -13.06 -19.58
CA ASN A 159 3.28 -13.41 -20.87
C ASN A 159 4.56 -14.22 -20.64
N TRP A 160 4.40 -15.53 -20.48
CA TRP A 160 5.52 -16.43 -20.18
C TRP A 160 6.58 -16.49 -21.28
N ASN A 161 6.24 -16.21 -22.54
CA ASN A 161 7.22 -16.18 -23.61
C ASN A 161 8.21 -15.03 -23.42
N LEU A 162 7.71 -13.83 -23.09
CA LEU A 162 8.56 -12.69 -22.77
C LEU A 162 9.35 -12.91 -21.46
N LEU A 163 8.69 -13.41 -20.41
CA LEU A 163 9.32 -13.62 -19.10
C LEU A 163 10.43 -14.67 -19.10
N ARG A 164 10.44 -15.61 -20.05
CA ARG A 164 11.54 -16.58 -20.22
C ARG A 164 12.88 -15.92 -20.56
N GLU A 165 12.84 -14.76 -21.18
CA GLU A 165 14.04 -13.98 -21.50
C GLU A 165 14.62 -13.30 -20.25
N HIS A 166 13.79 -13.10 -19.19
CA HIS A 166 14.15 -12.49 -17.92
C HIS A 166 14.38 -13.55 -16.83
N LYS A 167 15.52 -14.23 -16.91
CA LYS A 167 15.83 -15.43 -16.09
C LYS A 167 15.82 -15.17 -14.59
N GLN A 168 16.36 -14.03 -14.16
CA GLN A 168 16.42 -13.67 -12.73
C GLN A 168 15.04 -13.33 -12.20
N LEU A 169 14.27 -12.53 -12.94
CA LEU A 169 12.88 -12.23 -12.60
C LEU A 169 12.04 -13.52 -12.53
N LEU A 170 12.17 -14.43 -13.49
CA LEU A 170 11.48 -15.71 -13.48
C LEU A 170 11.81 -16.55 -12.24
N LYS A 171 13.09 -16.61 -11.83
CA LYS A 171 13.52 -17.31 -10.62
C LYS A 171 12.89 -16.69 -9.37
N ILE A 172 12.79 -15.36 -9.31
CA ILE A 172 12.14 -14.65 -8.21
C ILE A 172 10.63 -14.99 -8.17
N LEU A 173 9.93 -14.99 -9.31
CA LEU A 173 8.52 -15.39 -9.38
C LEU A 173 8.30 -16.84 -8.91
N GLN A 174 9.21 -17.76 -9.24
CA GLN A 174 9.15 -19.14 -8.74
C GLN A 174 9.29 -19.20 -7.21
N ASN A 175 10.17 -18.38 -6.60
CA ASN A 175 10.30 -18.30 -5.16
C ASN A 175 9.03 -17.74 -4.51
N ILE A 176 8.44 -16.69 -5.07
CA ILE A 176 7.15 -16.14 -4.64
C ILE A 176 6.08 -17.22 -4.68
N SER A 177 6.00 -18.00 -5.77
CA SER A 177 5.03 -19.09 -5.91
C SER A 177 5.19 -20.15 -4.81
N ARG A 178 6.43 -20.57 -4.53
CA ARG A 178 6.71 -21.54 -3.46
C ARG A 178 6.31 -21.01 -2.08
N SER A 179 6.62 -19.76 -1.81
CA SER A 179 6.29 -19.11 -0.52
C SER A 179 4.79 -18.90 -0.32
N ARG A 180 4.03 -18.77 -1.41
CA ARG A 180 2.58 -18.57 -1.40
C ARG A 180 1.86 -19.69 -0.65
N HIS A 181 2.22 -20.96 -0.86
CA HIS A 181 1.54 -22.10 -0.25
C HIS A 181 1.44 -22.01 1.28
N GLY A 182 2.48 -21.47 1.94
CA GLY A 182 2.50 -21.31 3.39
C GLY A 182 1.64 -20.19 3.95
N ILE A 183 1.10 -19.29 3.11
CA ILE A 183 0.36 -18.10 3.52
C ILE A 183 -0.95 -17.89 2.73
N GLU A 184 -1.31 -18.80 1.84
CA GLU A 184 -2.46 -18.63 0.94
C GLU A 184 -3.79 -18.36 1.67
N PRO A 185 -4.12 -19.05 2.78
CA PRO A 185 -5.33 -18.74 3.55
C PRO A 185 -5.34 -17.33 4.13
N LEU A 186 -4.17 -16.83 4.54
CA LEU A 186 -4.00 -15.47 5.07
C LEU A 186 -4.17 -14.42 3.96
N ILE A 187 -3.65 -14.71 2.76
CA ILE A 187 -3.82 -13.85 1.58
C ILE A 187 -5.29 -13.80 1.16
N ALA A 188 -5.96 -14.94 1.11
CA ALA A 188 -7.37 -15.02 0.75
C ALA A 188 -8.27 -14.22 1.71
N ALA A 189 -7.87 -14.13 2.99
CA ALA A 189 -8.57 -13.40 4.03
C ALA A 189 -8.10 -11.94 4.20
N HIS A 190 -7.15 -11.47 3.39
CA HIS A 190 -6.67 -10.08 3.45
C HIS A 190 -7.82 -9.06 3.31
N PRO A 191 -7.86 -7.98 4.10
CA PRO A 191 -6.93 -7.58 5.17
C PRO A 191 -7.24 -8.12 6.58
N TYR A 192 -8.21 -9.00 6.72
CA TYR A 192 -8.71 -9.45 8.04
C TYR A 192 -7.69 -10.27 8.84
N MET A 193 -6.77 -10.94 8.14
CA MET A 193 -5.76 -11.79 8.74
C MET A 193 -4.35 -11.19 8.68
N ASP A 194 -4.22 -9.89 8.50
CA ASP A 194 -2.92 -9.20 8.42
C ASP A 194 -2.08 -9.36 9.70
N GLY A 195 -2.73 -9.44 10.87
CA GLY A 195 -2.06 -9.75 12.12
C GLY A 195 -1.37 -11.13 12.11
N TYR A 196 -1.99 -12.14 11.51
CA TYR A 196 -1.40 -13.47 11.36
C TYR A 196 -0.26 -13.48 10.33
N LEU A 197 -0.35 -12.67 9.26
CA LEU A 197 0.78 -12.48 8.33
C LEU A 197 1.99 -11.88 9.05
N ALA A 198 1.78 -10.90 9.92
CA ALA A 198 2.84 -10.33 10.74
C ALA A 198 3.47 -11.38 11.69
N GLN A 199 2.65 -12.18 12.35
CA GLN A 199 3.13 -13.30 13.16
C GLN A 199 3.91 -14.33 12.32
N LYS A 200 3.42 -14.67 11.13
CA LYS A 200 4.12 -15.57 10.22
C LYS A 200 5.50 -15.03 9.83
N ALA A 201 5.64 -13.73 9.63
CA ALA A 201 6.93 -13.09 9.36
C ALA A 201 7.90 -13.30 10.54
N ILE A 202 7.44 -13.10 11.80
CA ILE A 202 8.24 -13.33 13.01
C ILE A 202 8.68 -14.79 13.11
N TYR A 203 7.76 -15.74 12.95
CA TYR A 203 8.08 -17.19 12.97
C TYR A 203 9.02 -17.61 11.84
N SER A 204 9.08 -16.83 10.77
CA SER A 204 10.03 -17.01 9.66
C SER A 204 11.34 -16.24 9.88
N ASN A 205 11.60 -15.77 11.11
CA ASN A 205 12.74 -14.94 11.48
C ASN A 205 12.89 -13.68 10.61
N CYS A 206 11.75 -13.07 10.28
CA CYS A 206 11.67 -11.85 9.45
C CYS A 206 11.04 -10.71 10.24
N ARG A 207 11.43 -9.49 9.87
CA ARG A 207 10.71 -8.27 10.25
C ARG A 207 9.69 -7.90 9.17
N ARG A 208 8.72 -7.04 9.49
CA ARG A 208 7.78 -6.50 8.49
C ARG A 208 8.53 -5.89 7.30
N ALA A 209 9.65 -5.21 7.56
CA ALA A 209 10.46 -4.52 6.55
C ALA A 209 11.06 -5.47 5.49
N ASN A 210 11.36 -6.72 5.83
CA ASN A 210 12.05 -7.66 4.93
C ASN A 210 11.28 -8.96 4.62
N PHE A 211 10.00 -9.06 5.01
CA PHE A 211 9.22 -10.27 4.76
C PHE A 211 8.98 -10.53 3.27
N LEU A 212 8.75 -9.48 2.46
CA LEU A 212 8.62 -9.60 1.00
C LEU A 212 9.92 -10.15 0.36
N HIS A 213 11.06 -9.72 0.89
CA HIS A 213 12.38 -10.20 0.47
C HIS A 213 12.55 -11.69 0.79
N ALA A 214 12.16 -12.12 1.99
CA ALA A 214 12.20 -13.53 2.37
C ALA A 214 11.30 -14.40 1.47
N MET A 215 10.10 -13.94 1.13
CA MET A 215 9.18 -14.64 0.22
C MET A 215 9.77 -14.86 -1.17
N SER A 216 10.47 -13.86 -1.69
CA SER A 216 11.01 -13.84 -3.06
C SER A 216 12.47 -14.28 -3.15
N LYS A 217 13.16 -14.41 -2.02
CA LYS A 217 14.61 -14.60 -1.89
C LYS A 217 15.43 -13.48 -2.54
N VAL A 218 14.88 -12.27 -2.60
CA VAL A 218 15.60 -11.06 -2.96
C VAL A 218 16.40 -10.60 -1.74
N LYS A 219 17.64 -10.17 -1.94
CA LYS A 219 18.48 -9.65 -0.84
C LYS A 219 17.90 -8.31 -0.36
N TYR A 220 17.78 -8.14 0.94
CA TYR A 220 17.36 -6.87 1.54
C TYR A 220 18.49 -5.83 1.44
N GLY A 221 18.21 -4.70 0.80
CA GLY A 221 19.16 -3.63 0.53
C GLY A 221 19.22 -2.52 1.60
N GLY A 222 18.47 -2.67 2.70
CA GLY A 222 18.46 -1.69 3.79
C GLY A 222 17.21 -0.82 3.86
N ASP A 223 17.17 0.03 4.90
CA ASP A 223 15.99 0.83 5.25
C ASP A 223 15.90 2.18 4.51
N GLU A 224 16.93 2.55 3.76
CA GLU A 224 16.97 3.82 3.04
C GLU A 224 15.94 3.85 1.89
N LEU A 225 15.30 4.98 1.73
CA LEU A 225 14.39 5.27 0.62
C LEU A 225 14.43 6.78 0.36
N GLU A 226 14.67 7.16 -0.88
CA GLU A 226 14.53 8.54 -1.31
C GLU A 226 13.05 8.90 -1.45
N VAL A 227 12.62 9.96 -0.77
CA VAL A 227 11.26 10.52 -0.86
C VAL A 227 11.35 12.00 -1.14
N SER A 228 10.46 12.50 -1.99
CA SER A 228 10.36 13.94 -2.22
C SER A 228 9.81 14.64 -1.00
N VAL A 229 10.56 15.61 -0.53
CA VAL A 229 10.13 16.56 0.49
C VAL A 229 10.28 17.95 -0.10
N ALA A 230 9.28 18.82 0.09
CA ALA A 230 9.40 20.20 -0.33
C ALA A 230 10.57 20.87 0.39
N GLU A 231 11.43 21.58 -0.32
CA GLU A 231 12.64 22.21 0.26
C GLU A 231 12.35 23.14 1.44
N ASN A 232 11.22 23.84 1.38
CA ASN A 232 10.80 24.81 2.38
C ASN A 232 9.69 24.27 3.32
N ILE A 233 9.54 22.94 3.46
CA ILE A 233 8.44 22.36 4.26
C ILE A 233 8.50 22.78 5.74
N LEU A 234 9.69 22.88 6.30
CA LEU A 234 9.85 23.32 7.68
C LEU A 234 9.39 24.77 7.86
N GLU A 235 9.79 25.66 6.96
CA GLU A 235 9.37 27.06 6.96
C GLU A 235 7.85 27.19 6.79
N GLN A 236 7.26 26.43 5.84
CA GLN A 236 5.80 26.39 5.68
C GLN A 236 5.05 25.92 6.93
N CYS A 237 5.68 25.06 7.73
CA CYS A 237 5.14 24.61 9.02
C CYS A 237 5.51 25.53 10.18
N GLY A 238 6.25 26.62 9.97
CA GLY A 238 6.74 27.50 11.02
C GLY A 238 7.80 26.84 11.92
N LEU A 239 8.52 25.83 11.40
CA LEU A 239 9.49 25.04 12.13
C LEU A 239 10.92 25.42 11.74
N GLN A 240 11.83 25.31 12.70
CA GLN A 240 13.28 25.43 12.45
C GLN A 240 13.94 24.05 12.58
N ALA A 241 14.90 23.77 11.73
CA ALA A 241 15.65 22.52 11.77
C ALA A 241 16.26 22.27 13.17
N LYS A 242 16.08 21.07 13.71
CA LYS A 242 16.59 20.64 15.02
C LYS A 242 15.98 21.35 16.25
N GLN A 243 14.93 22.16 16.08
CA GLN A 243 14.24 22.86 17.18
C GLN A 243 12.81 22.38 17.37
N TYR A 244 12.47 21.20 16.86
CA TYR A 244 11.16 20.60 17.02
C TYR A 244 11.24 19.09 17.25
N LEU A 245 10.23 18.58 17.94
CA LEU A 245 9.99 17.17 18.13
C LEU A 245 8.61 16.83 17.54
N THR A 246 8.57 15.88 16.63
CA THR A 246 7.30 15.35 16.12
C THR A 246 6.83 14.19 16.95
N ILE A 247 5.59 14.25 17.40
CA ILE A 247 4.96 13.18 18.17
C ILE A 247 3.69 12.76 17.45
N HIS A 248 3.50 11.44 17.28
CA HIS A 248 2.35 10.88 16.60
C HIS A 248 1.62 9.86 17.47
N ASN A 249 0.43 10.24 17.97
CA ASN A 249 -0.50 9.35 18.67
C ASN A 249 -1.72 9.05 17.77
N GLY A 250 -1.52 9.04 16.47
CA GLY A 250 -2.62 8.91 15.53
C GLY A 250 -2.64 7.58 14.79
N PHE A 251 -3.82 7.23 14.39
CA PHE A 251 -4.09 6.22 13.39
C PHE A 251 -5.33 6.70 12.62
N ASP A 252 -5.59 6.11 11.47
CA ASP A 252 -6.79 6.46 10.71
C ASP A 252 -8.05 6.27 11.58
N PRO A 253 -8.77 7.35 11.93
CA PRO A 253 -9.94 7.28 12.81
C PRO A 253 -11.06 6.39 12.22
N ALA A 254 -11.00 6.05 10.93
CA ALA A 254 -11.89 5.09 10.31
C ALA A 254 -11.73 3.64 10.83
N PHE A 255 -10.66 3.35 11.61
CA PHE A 255 -10.41 2.02 12.16
C PHE A 255 -10.80 1.88 13.63
N VAL A 256 -11.17 2.96 14.33
CA VAL A 256 -11.45 2.91 15.76
C VAL A 256 -12.78 3.54 16.13
N ILE A 257 -13.57 2.79 16.88
CA ILE A 257 -14.87 3.20 17.39
C ILE A 257 -14.73 4.06 18.63
N THR A 258 -13.73 3.76 19.47
CA THR A 258 -13.37 4.52 20.66
C THR A 258 -11.84 4.56 20.80
N ALA A 259 -11.28 5.68 21.27
CA ALA A 259 -9.84 5.80 21.54
C ALA A 259 -9.31 4.70 22.48
N ALA A 260 -10.15 4.24 23.42
CA ALA A 260 -9.81 3.16 24.37
C ALA A 260 -9.60 1.80 23.69
N ALA A 261 -10.18 1.57 22.49
CA ALA A 261 -10.04 0.34 21.74
C ALA A 261 -8.84 0.35 20.78
N ALA A 262 -8.11 1.45 20.68
CA ALA A 262 -6.99 1.59 19.76
C ALA A 262 -5.71 1.05 20.39
N THR A 263 -5.28 -0.12 19.95
CA THR A 263 -3.99 -0.71 20.38
C THR A 263 -2.77 0.11 19.94
N LYS A 264 -2.94 1.04 18.98
CA LYS A 264 -1.89 1.93 18.48
C LYS A 264 -1.88 3.31 19.15
N CYS A 265 -2.87 3.61 20.01
CA CYS A 265 -2.93 4.85 20.76
C CYS A 265 -2.56 4.60 22.22
N TYR A 266 -1.58 5.32 22.69
CA TYR A 266 -1.22 5.33 24.10
C TYR A 266 -2.15 6.27 24.85
N ARG A 267 -2.91 5.74 25.83
CA ARG A 267 -3.96 6.51 26.54
C ARG A 267 -3.44 7.68 27.39
N HIS A 268 -2.15 7.62 27.80
CA HIS A 268 -1.49 8.67 28.58
C HIS A 268 -0.61 9.58 27.72
N PHE A 269 -0.96 9.70 26.43
CA PHE A 269 -0.18 10.49 25.48
C PHE A 269 -0.07 11.96 25.86
N ASP A 270 -1.17 12.54 26.36
CA ASP A 270 -1.19 13.96 26.79
C ASP A 270 -0.27 14.20 27.98
N GLU A 271 -0.14 13.23 28.89
CA GLU A 271 0.80 13.28 30.02
C GLU A 271 2.25 13.24 29.51
N VAL A 272 2.56 12.40 28.54
CA VAL A 272 3.89 12.37 27.90
C VAL A 272 4.22 13.71 27.24
N VAL A 273 3.26 14.31 26.52
CA VAL A 273 3.45 15.62 25.90
C VAL A 273 3.68 16.69 26.95
N ALA A 274 2.94 16.67 28.08
CA ALA A 274 3.12 17.61 29.18
C ALA A 274 4.50 17.49 29.83
N LEU A 275 4.98 16.28 30.08
CA LEU A 275 6.31 16.01 30.60
C LEU A 275 7.42 16.51 29.66
N LEU A 276 7.31 16.20 28.38
CA LEU A 276 8.28 16.68 27.38
C LEU A 276 8.32 18.19 27.28
N LYS A 277 7.18 18.89 27.36
CA LYS A 277 7.12 20.36 27.38
C LYS A 277 7.73 20.95 28.64
N ALA A 278 7.60 20.28 29.78
CA ALA A 278 8.19 20.72 31.02
C ALA A 278 9.73 20.59 31.06
N GLU A 279 10.25 19.51 30.41
CA GLU A 279 11.70 19.25 30.34
C GLU A 279 12.41 19.99 29.21
N HIS A 280 11.69 20.27 28.10
CA HIS A 280 12.24 20.82 26.86
C HIS A 280 11.43 22.05 26.42
N THR A 281 11.49 23.12 27.22
CA THR A 281 10.71 24.35 26.99
C THR A 281 11.08 25.08 25.70
N GLU A 282 12.30 24.88 25.20
CA GLU A 282 12.84 25.47 23.97
C GLU A 282 12.48 24.68 22.70
N VAL A 283 11.93 23.47 22.84
CA VAL A 283 11.60 22.59 21.72
C VAL A 283 10.12 22.68 21.40
N MET A 284 9.81 22.96 20.12
CA MET A 284 8.43 22.93 19.65
C MET A 284 7.99 21.45 19.50
N ILE A 285 6.86 21.10 20.11
CA ILE A 285 6.22 19.78 19.95
C ILE A 285 5.09 19.91 18.94
N VAL A 286 5.17 19.12 17.87
CA VAL A 286 4.26 19.13 16.72
C VAL A 286 3.52 17.80 16.58
#